data_f6c77d3f5ef87fff1c5b79d9ae96748c
#
_entry.id   f6c77d3f5ef87fff1c5b79d9ae96748c
#
_cell.length_a   1.000
_cell.length_b   1.000
_cell.length_c   1.000
_cell.angle_alpha   90.00
_cell.angle_beta   90.00
_cell.angle_gamma   90.00
#
_symmetry.space_group_name_H-M   'P 1'
#
loop_
_entity.id
_entity.type
_entity.pdbx_description
1 polymer ?
#
loop_
_entity_poly.entity_id
_entity_poly.type
_entity_poly.pdbx_seq_one_letter_code
_entity_poly.pdbx_strand_id
1 'polypeptide(L)'
;MNLKRENGILEKTLSIAEGGYAAAYLFLSEEYEKNPGEFGPQALYFLACLAGGVGRPERALEWLKRAVLDNGWWYRPEVLEDDDLASLQGNPAFLRLKTISDGRYAGAVSKSRAVFTWEKKRADQLFLAVHGNTQNARAAREDWEPLLDSAWQLEAVQSAEPDGYGTYRWSYDMRSYLPVAEAMEQVRDAGYDRIACGGFSAGCDMLLRAVAFSPARCDALMLQSPWIPMLQAHGEALVNAVRQKNIEVKIRCGSEDGDCLPMAEQLYDLLQRASVPAELVIQPGNRHQFPQAEELR
;
A
#
# COMPACT_ATOMS: atom_id res chain seq x y z
N MET A 1 -10.60 11.82 6.17
CA MET A 1 -9.90 11.03 5.13
C MET A 1 -10.30 9.57 5.26
N ASN A 2 -10.82 8.97 4.21
CA ASN A 2 -11.18 7.55 4.11
C ASN A 2 -10.32 6.92 3.00
N LEU A 3 -9.17 6.33 3.39
CA LEU A 3 -8.19 5.82 2.42
C LEU A 3 -8.74 4.74 1.48
N LYS A 4 -9.61 3.85 1.96
CA LYS A 4 -10.21 2.80 1.12
C LYS A 4 -11.07 3.39 0.00
N ARG A 5 -11.94 4.36 0.35
CA ARG A 5 -12.76 5.05 -0.66
C ARG A 5 -11.93 5.90 -1.60
N GLU A 6 -10.96 6.65 -1.05
CA GLU A 6 -10.04 7.46 -1.85
C GLU A 6 -9.32 6.58 -2.88
N ASN A 7 -8.72 5.47 -2.47
CA ASN A 7 -8.02 4.55 -3.37
C ASN A 7 -8.93 4.03 -4.49
N GLY A 8 -10.16 3.61 -4.17
CA GLY A 8 -11.11 3.17 -5.20
C GLY A 8 -11.48 4.25 -6.23
N ILE A 9 -11.60 5.51 -5.78
CA ILE A 9 -11.85 6.65 -6.68
C ILE A 9 -10.60 6.97 -7.51
N LEU A 10 -9.40 6.90 -6.93
CA LEU A 10 -8.15 7.14 -7.64
C LEU A 10 -7.87 6.07 -8.70
N GLU A 11 -8.11 4.79 -8.40
CA GLU A 11 -8.02 3.70 -9.39
C GLU A 11 -8.97 3.92 -10.56
N LYS A 12 -10.22 4.32 -10.30
CA LYS A 12 -11.16 4.68 -11.34
C LYS A 12 -10.69 5.91 -12.14
N THR A 13 -10.09 6.88 -11.48
CA THR A 13 -9.52 8.06 -12.13
C THR A 13 -8.39 7.69 -13.08
N LEU A 14 -7.50 6.79 -12.67
CA LEU A 14 -6.41 6.26 -13.53
C LEU A 14 -6.98 5.55 -14.76
N SER A 15 -7.99 4.70 -14.58
CA SER A 15 -8.66 4.05 -15.71
C SER A 15 -9.25 5.04 -16.71
N ILE A 16 -9.87 6.13 -16.22
CA ILE A 16 -10.39 7.18 -17.11
C ILE A 16 -9.24 7.94 -17.79
N ALA A 17 -8.13 8.16 -17.09
CA ALA A 17 -6.96 8.89 -17.62
C ALA A 17 -6.30 8.18 -18.81
N GLU A 18 -6.41 6.86 -18.93
CA GLU A 18 -6.00 6.10 -20.13
C GLU A 18 -6.71 6.59 -21.40
N GLY A 19 -7.97 7.05 -21.28
CA GLY A 19 -8.76 7.66 -22.34
C GLY A 19 -8.53 9.17 -22.52
N GLY A 20 -7.85 9.81 -21.59
CA GLY A 20 -7.49 11.23 -21.61
C GLY A 20 -7.66 11.95 -20.28
N TYR A 21 -6.71 12.79 -19.96
CA TYR A 21 -6.61 13.52 -18.69
C TYR A 21 -7.79 14.47 -18.42
N ALA A 22 -8.41 15.04 -19.47
CA ALA A 22 -9.52 15.99 -19.27
C ALA A 22 -10.76 15.32 -18.64
N ALA A 23 -11.09 14.11 -19.04
CA ALA A 23 -12.20 13.34 -18.48
C ALA A 23 -11.89 12.91 -17.04
N ALA A 24 -10.67 12.45 -16.79
CA ALA A 24 -10.20 12.07 -15.46
C ALA A 24 -10.20 13.25 -14.48
N TYR A 25 -9.72 14.41 -14.94
CA TYR A 25 -9.74 15.65 -14.16
C TYR A 25 -11.17 16.05 -13.74
N LEU A 26 -12.10 16.02 -14.71
CA LEU A 26 -13.51 16.34 -14.43
C LEU A 26 -14.11 15.37 -13.41
N PHE A 27 -13.93 14.07 -13.65
CA PHE A 27 -14.43 13.03 -12.74
C PHE A 27 -13.90 13.20 -11.30
N LEU A 28 -12.58 13.31 -11.12
CA LEU A 28 -11.99 13.44 -9.81
C LEU A 28 -12.36 14.76 -9.12
N SER A 29 -12.46 15.85 -9.88
CA SER A 29 -12.90 17.16 -9.35
C SER A 29 -14.32 17.08 -8.81
N GLU A 30 -15.25 16.45 -9.54
CA GLU A 30 -16.65 16.27 -9.11
C GLU A 30 -16.75 15.39 -7.87
N GLU A 31 -16.00 14.27 -7.81
CA GLU A 31 -15.97 13.40 -6.63
C GLU A 31 -15.42 14.14 -5.40
N TYR A 32 -14.34 14.90 -5.58
CA TYR A 32 -13.75 15.69 -4.50
C TYR A 32 -14.73 16.79 -4.00
N GLU A 33 -15.41 17.51 -4.90
CA GLU A 33 -16.35 18.58 -4.53
C GLU A 33 -17.57 18.05 -3.76
N LYS A 34 -18.02 16.80 -4.03
CA LYS A 34 -19.12 16.19 -3.29
C LYS A 34 -18.78 15.97 -1.82
N ASN A 35 -17.56 15.52 -1.50
CA ASN A 35 -17.15 15.16 -0.14
C ASN A 35 -15.65 15.43 0.11
N PRO A 36 -15.21 16.71 0.18
CA PRO A 36 -13.78 17.03 0.31
C PRO A 36 -13.11 16.39 1.55
N GLY A 37 -13.86 16.23 2.64
CA GLY A 37 -13.34 15.66 3.90
C GLY A 37 -13.01 14.16 3.85
N GLU A 38 -13.42 13.45 2.82
CA GLU A 38 -13.12 12.02 2.65
C GLU A 38 -11.78 11.78 1.94
N PHE A 39 -11.26 12.81 1.27
CA PHE A 39 -10.02 12.73 0.51
C PHE A 39 -8.81 13.21 1.32
N GLY A 40 -7.67 12.67 0.96
CA GLY A 40 -6.36 12.98 1.51
C GLY A 40 -5.45 13.70 0.51
N PRO A 41 -4.15 13.79 0.83
CA PRO A 41 -3.17 14.47 -0.01
C PRO A 41 -3.05 13.85 -1.41
N GLN A 42 -3.26 12.54 -1.55
CA GLN A 42 -3.11 11.84 -2.82
C GLN A 42 -4.13 12.33 -3.86
N ALA A 43 -5.37 12.56 -3.48
CA ALA A 43 -6.38 13.07 -4.41
C ALA A 43 -6.05 14.49 -4.90
N LEU A 44 -5.53 15.37 -4.02
CA LEU A 44 -5.13 16.72 -4.44
C LEU A 44 -3.88 16.71 -5.32
N TYR A 45 -2.96 15.78 -5.10
CA TYR A 45 -1.82 15.56 -5.99
C TYR A 45 -2.30 15.10 -7.38
N PHE A 46 -3.18 14.10 -7.46
CA PHE A 46 -3.75 13.64 -8.74
C PHE A 46 -4.48 14.75 -9.47
N LEU A 47 -5.29 15.56 -8.77
CA LEU A 47 -5.96 16.74 -9.35
C LEU A 47 -4.94 17.76 -9.91
N ALA A 48 -3.81 17.94 -9.23
CA ALA A 48 -2.76 18.82 -9.70
C ALA A 48 -2.07 18.27 -10.97
N CYS A 49 -1.71 16.98 -10.99
CA CYS A 49 -1.12 16.32 -12.15
C CYS A 49 -2.07 16.34 -13.35
N LEU A 50 -3.32 15.95 -13.16
CA LEU A 50 -4.33 15.98 -14.24
C LEU A 50 -4.56 17.38 -14.77
N ALA A 51 -4.59 18.42 -13.90
CA ALA A 51 -4.69 19.81 -14.33
C ALA A 51 -3.44 20.26 -15.13
N GLY A 52 -2.24 19.85 -14.69
CA GLY A 52 -0.99 20.11 -15.41
C GLY A 52 -0.97 19.46 -16.78
N GLY A 53 -1.32 18.18 -16.85
CA GLY A 53 -1.36 17.40 -18.09
C GLY A 53 -2.40 17.91 -19.12
N VAL A 54 -3.49 18.58 -18.68
CA VAL A 54 -4.42 19.26 -19.59
C VAL A 54 -4.06 20.73 -19.87
N GLY A 55 -2.86 21.18 -19.50
CA GLY A 55 -2.36 22.52 -19.76
C GLY A 55 -3.00 23.62 -18.91
N ARG A 56 -3.40 23.31 -17.67
CA ARG A 56 -4.01 24.26 -16.72
C ARG A 56 -3.11 24.47 -15.48
N PRO A 57 -1.89 25.02 -15.64
CA PRO A 57 -0.92 25.11 -14.54
C PRO A 57 -1.42 25.96 -13.35
N GLU A 58 -2.27 26.96 -13.56
CA GLU A 58 -2.86 27.75 -12.48
C GLU A 58 -3.75 26.87 -11.58
N ARG A 59 -4.54 25.97 -12.18
CA ARG A 59 -5.37 25.03 -11.44
C ARG A 59 -4.54 23.99 -10.71
N ALA A 60 -3.48 23.48 -11.34
CA ALA A 60 -2.54 22.58 -10.69
C ALA A 60 -1.93 23.23 -9.44
N LEU A 61 -1.51 24.49 -9.56
CA LEU A 61 -0.99 25.26 -8.43
C LEU A 61 -2.04 25.49 -7.32
N GLU A 62 -3.31 25.74 -7.67
CA GLU A 62 -4.40 25.89 -6.69
C GLU A 62 -4.62 24.62 -5.87
N TRP A 63 -4.62 23.44 -6.50
CA TRP A 63 -4.75 22.17 -5.80
C TRP A 63 -3.58 21.92 -4.83
N LEU A 64 -2.35 22.18 -5.26
CA LEU A 64 -1.17 22.08 -4.40
C LEU A 64 -1.16 23.10 -3.26
N LYS A 65 -1.65 24.33 -3.48
CA LYS A 65 -1.86 25.31 -2.40
C LYS A 65 -2.84 24.80 -1.37
N ARG A 66 -3.98 24.25 -1.81
CA ARG A 66 -4.98 23.66 -0.93
C ARG A 66 -4.38 22.52 -0.09
N ALA A 67 -3.59 21.64 -0.70
CA ALA A 67 -2.93 20.56 0.02
C ALA A 67 -1.92 21.11 1.04
N VAL A 68 -0.98 21.95 0.58
CA VAL A 68 0.19 22.31 1.40
C VAL A 68 -0.14 23.46 2.36
N LEU A 69 -0.84 24.50 1.94
CA LEU A 69 -1.08 25.67 2.80
C LEU A 69 -2.35 25.52 3.63
N ASP A 70 -3.48 25.16 3.01
CA ASP A 70 -4.76 25.16 3.69
C ASP A 70 -4.92 23.94 4.60
N ASN A 71 -4.53 22.74 4.12
CA ASN A 71 -4.64 21.50 4.88
C ASN A 71 -3.37 21.17 5.69
N GLY A 72 -2.26 21.84 5.47
CA GLY A 72 -1.01 21.55 6.15
C GLY A 72 -0.33 20.24 5.72
N TRP A 73 -0.78 19.65 4.62
CA TRP A 73 -0.26 18.40 4.11
C TRP A 73 1.12 18.59 3.46
N TRP A 74 1.75 17.47 3.14
CA TRP A 74 3.07 17.42 2.52
C TRP A 74 3.23 16.13 1.72
N TYR A 75 4.18 16.15 0.83
CA TYR A 75 4.55 15.05 -0.05
C TYR A 75 6.04 14.75 0.10
N ARG A 76 6.44 13.56 -0.24
CA ARG A 76 7.83 13.21 -0.48
C ARG A 76 8.37 14.06 -1.64
N PRO A 77 9.64 14.53 -1.58
CA PRO A 77 10.18 15.49 -2.56
C PRO A 77 9.97 15.08 -4.03
N GLU A 78 10.20 13.80 -4.35
CA GLU A 78 10.11 13.28 -5.71
C GLU A 78 8.70 13.33 -6.29
N VAL A 79 7.67 13.29 -5.46
CA VAL A 79 6.25 13.40 -5.89
C VAL A 79 5.97 14.75 -6.55
N LEU A 80 6.61 15.83 -6.07
CA LEU A 80 6.46 17.16 -6.66
C LEU A 80 7.44 17.41 -7.83
N GLU A 81 8.21 16.42 -8.23
CA GLU A 81 9.08 16.43 -9.42
C GLU A 81 8.45 15.71 -10.62
N ASP A 82 7.19 15.31 -10.50
CA ASP A 82 6.43 14.63 -11.53
C ASP A 82 6.37 15.42 -12.84
N ASP A 83 6.46 14.72 -13.98
CA ASP A 83 6.44 15.31 -15.32
C ASP A 83 5.14 16.05 -15.62
N ASP A 84 4.01 15.64 -15.08
CA ASP A 84 2.73 16.33 -15.19
C ASP A 84 2.74 17.71 -14.51
N LEU A 85 3.68 17.96 -13.60
CA LEU A 85 3.93 19.24 -12.94
C LEU A 85 5.09 20.04 -13.56
N ALA A 86 5.64 19.59 -14.69
CA ALA A 86 6.78 20.24 -15.35
C ALA A 86 6.57 21.74 -15.61
N SER A 87 5.34 22.14 -15.99
CA SER A 87 4.98 23.55 -16.22
C SER A 87 5.05 24.42 -14.96
N LEU A 88 5.10 23.85 -13.76
CA LEU A 88 5.20 24.54 -12.49
C LEU A 88 6.64 24.68 -11.97
N GLN A 89 7.60 23.88 -12.46
CA GLN A 89 8.96 23.78 -11.89
C GLN A 89 9.73 25.12 -11.83
N GLY A 90 9.41 26.08 -12.73
CA GLY A 90 9.97 27.43 -12.70
C GLY A 90 9.09 28.47 -11.96
N ASN A 91 7.93 28.09 -11.43
CA ASN A 91 7.00 29.03 -10.82
C ASN A 91 7.41 29.37 -9.37
N PRO A 92 7.64 30.65 -9.01
CA PRO A 92 8.08 31.01 -7.66
C PRO A 92 7.10 30.61 -6.55
N ALA A 93 5.78 30.59 -6.84
CA ALA A 93 4.79 30.15 -5.85
C ALA A 93 4.85 28.64 -5.64
N PHE A 94 5.05 27.85 -6.71
CA PHE A 94 5.25 26.41 -6.60
C PHE A 94 6.54 26.06 -5.84
N LEU A 95 7.64 26.74 -6.13
CA LEU A 95 8.91 26.51 -5.41
C LEU A 95 8.78 26.76 -3.90
N ARG A 96 8.00 27.78 -3.51
CA ARG A 96 7.69 27.99 -2.07
C ARG A 96 6.87 26.87 -1.48
N LEU A 97 5.86 26.34 -2.20
CA LEU A 97 5.07 25.19 -1.74
C LEU A 97 5.96 23.94 -1.56
N LYS A 98 6.83 23.68 -2.55
CA LYS A 98 7.80 22.58 -2.50
C LYS A 98 8.70 22.72 -1.27
N THR A 99 9.29 23.88 -1.02
CA THR A 99 10.12 24.12 0.18
C THR A 99 9.37 23.84 1.49
N ILE A 100 8.11 24.25 1.58
CA ILE A 100 7.27 23.98 2.77
C ILE A 100 7.00 22.49 2.92
N SER A 101 6.62 21.83 1.83
CA SER A 101 6.37 20.38 1.80
C SER A 101 7.61 19.59 2.19
N ASP A 102 8.77 19.90 1.61
CA ASP A 102 10.05 19.24 1.88
C ASP A 102 10.46 19.40 3.36
N GLY A 103 10.28 20.60 3.92
CA GLY A 103 10.56 20.85 5.34
C GLY A 103 9.66 20.01 6.28
N ARG A 104 8.38 19.87 5.93
CA ARG A 104 7.44 19.02 6.70
C ARG A 104 7.77 17.54 6.55
N TYR A 105 8.09 17.09 5.33
CA TYR A 105 8.53 15.74 5.07
C TYR A 105 9.80 15.40 5.89
N ALA A 106 10.82 16.23 5.85
CA ALA A 106 12.04 16.04 6.64
C ALA A 106 11.74 15.95 8.15
N GLY A 107 10.82 16.82 8.64
CA GLY A 107 10.32 16.76 10.01
C GLY A 107 9.57 15.49 10.35
N ALA A 108 8.81 14.93 9.39
CA ALA A 108 8.11 13.66 9.56
C ALA A 108 9.10 12.49 9.57
N VAL A 109 10.04 12.44 8.64
CA VAL A 109 11.09 11.40 8.57
C VAL A 109 11.91 11.35 9.86
N SER A 110 12.32 12.50 10.39
CA SER A 110 13.12 12.56 11.63
C SER A 110 12.41 11.98 12.85
N LYS A 111 11.07 12.01 12.87
CA LYS A 111 10.21 11.55 13.99
C LYS A 111 9.63 10.16 13.73
N SER A 112 9.62 9.71 12.49
CA SER A 112 8.98 8.44 12.14
C SER A 112 9.73 7.25 12.71
N ARG A 113 8.98 6.29 13.18
CA ARG A 113 9.45 5.00 13.66
C ARG A 113 8.48 3.93 13.19
N ALA A 114 8.97 2.74 12.94
CA ALA A 114 8.10 1.58 12.79
C ALA A 114 7.31 1.39 14.08
N VAL A 115 6.02 1.13 13.94
CA VAL A 115 5.15 0.94 15.10
C VAL A 115 4.44 -0.39 14.98
N PHE A 116 4.71 -1.23 15.97
CA PHE A 116 3.90 -2.40 16.23
C PHE A 116 3.71 -2.49 17.75
N THR A 117 2.49 -2.22 18.19
CA THR A 117 2.09 -2.38 19.59
C THR A 117 0.88 -3.31 19.60
N TRP A 118 0.96 -4.32 20.43
CA TRP A 118 -0.10 -5.29 20.56
C TRP A 118 -0.21 -5.78 22.01
N GLU A 119 -1.37 -6.23 22.36
CA GLU A 119 -1.66 -6.92 23.61
C GLU A 119 -2.53 -8.12 23.29
N LYS A 120 -2.20 -9.29 23.84
CA LYS A 120 -3.00 -10.50 23.60
C LYS A 120 -4.42 -10.32 24.16
N LYS A 121 -5.41 -10.47 23.30
CA LYS A 121 -6.83 -10.51 23.64
C LYS A 121 -7.29 -11.95 23.79
N ARG A 122 -8.55 -12.16 24.17
CA ARG A 122 -9.20 -13.46 24.14
C ARG A 122 -9.56 -13.81 22.70
N ALA A 123 -8.59 -14.31 21.96
CA ALA A 123 -8.73 -14.83 20.61
C ALA A 123 -7.82 -16.03 20.47
N ASP A 124 -8.26 -17.04 19.75
CA ASP A 124 -7.49 -18.25 19.51
C ASP A 124 -6.51 -18.08 18.37
N GLN A 125 -6.76 -17.13 17.48
CA GLN A 125 -5.99 -16.90 16.27
C GLN A 125 -5.56 -15.44 16.15
N LEU A 126 -4.42 -15.21 15.49
CA LEU A 126 -3.90 -13.86 15.20
C LEU A 126 -3.75 -13.67 13.70
N PHE A 127 -4.23 -12.53 13.22
CA PHE A 127 -3.96 -12.03 11.88
C PHE A 127 -3.09 -10.79 11.95
N LEU A 128 -1.92 -10.83 11.32
CA LEU A 128 -1.00 -9.70 11.23
C LEU A 128 -1.07 -9.08 9.84
N ALA A 129 -1.60 -7.87 9.74
CA ALA A 129 -1.77 -7.14 8.49
C ALA A 129 -0.56 -6.23 8.20
N VAL A 130 -0.14 -6.20 6.93
CA VAL A 130 0.93 -5.33 6.42
C VAL A 130 0.40 -4.50 5.25
N HIS A 131 0.42 -3.17 5.40
CA HIS A 131 -0.13 -2.23 4.43
C HIS A 131 0.69 -2.17 3.12
N GLY A 132 0.07 -1.70 2.05
CA GLY A 132 0.76 -1.33 0.82
C GLY A 132 1.43 0.05 0.88
N ASN A 133 2.12 0.45 -0.20
CA ASN A 133 2.61 1.81 -0.35
C ASN A 133 1.42 2.80 -0.42
N THR A 134 1.65 4.05 -0.04
CA THR A 134 0.62 5.10 0.08
C THR A 134 -0.51 4.80 1.06
N GLN A 135 -0.33 3.79 1.91
CA GLN A 135 -1.26 3.37 2.96
C GLN A 135 -0.65 3.55 4.37
N ASN A 136 -1.33 3.02 5.38
CA ASN A 136 -0.87 2.94 6.76
C ASN A 136 -1.49 1.71 7.47
N ALA A 137 -1.04 1.44 8.69
CA ALA A 137 -1.54 0.32 9.50
C ALA A 137 -3.06 0.36 9.76
N ARG A 138 -3.65 1.56 9.83
CA ARG A 138 -5.11 1.71 9.98
C ARG A 138 -5.83 1.23 8.72
N ALA A 139 -5.37 1.62 7.53
CA ALA A 139 -5.95 1.16 6.27
C ALA A 139 -5.85 -0.36 6.14
N ALA A 140 -4.69 -0.95 6.49
CA ALA A 140 -4.56 -2.40 6.51
C ALA A 140 -5.58 -3.08 7.44
N ARG A 141 -5.84 -2.53 8.64
CA ARG A 141 -6.91 -3.05 9.51
C ARG A 141 -8.28 -2.98 8.84
N GLU A 142 -8.64 -1.81 8.30
CA GLU A 142 -9.93 -1.58 7.64
C GLU A 142 -10.14 -2.50 6.43
N ASP A 143 -9.07 -2.87 5.74
CA ASP A 143 -9.10 -3.79 4.60
C ASP A 143 -9.29 -5.25 5.01
N TRP A 144 -8.55 -5.73 6.02
CA TRP A 144 -8.54 -7.13 6.41
C TRP A 144 -9.66 -7.50 7.40
N GLU A 145 -10.15 -6.57 8.24
CA GLU A 145 -11.18 -6.82 9.26
C GLU A 145 -12.44 -7.53 8.72
N PRO A 146 -13.01 -7.15 7.54
CA PRO A 146 -14.21 -7.80 7.02
C PRO A 146 -14.03 -9.28 6.63
N LEU A 147 -12.80 -9.77 6.55
CA LEU A 147 -12.46 -11.16 6.19
C LEU A 147 -12.33 -12.07 7.40
N LEU A 148 -12.32 -11.52 8.59
CA LEU A 148 -12.03 -12.21 9.83
C LEU A 148 -13.30 -12.35 10.66
N ASP A 149 -13.44 -13.48 11.32
CA ASP A 149 -14.49 -13.70 12.31
C ASP A 149 -14.00 -13.39 13.73
N SER A 150 -14.82 -13.63 14.72
CA SER A 150 -14.52 -13.34 16.13
C SER A 150 -13.42 -14.20 16.75
N ALA A 151 -12.98 -15.27 16.08
CA ALA A 151 -11.85 -16.10 16.54
C ALA A 151 -10.50 -15.42 16.31
N TRP A 152 -10.45 -14.41 15.44
CA TRP A 152 -9.22 -13.72 15.09
C TRP A 152 -9.02 -12.41 15.86
N GLN A 153 -7.83 -12.21 16.36
CA GLN A 153 -7.32 -10.89 16.73
C GLN A 153 -6.60 -10.29 15.51
N LEU A 154 -6.99 -9.08 15.11
CA LEU A 154 -6.33 -8.37 14.01
C LEU A 154 -5.36 -7.33 14.55
N GLU A 155 -4.11 -7.43 14.13
CA GLU A 155 -3.06 -6.45 14.39
C GLU A 155 -2.42 -5.99 13.07
N ALA A 156 -1.81 -4.79 13.06
CA ALA A 156 -1.20 -4.26 11.85
C ALA A 156 0.13 -3.57 12.12
N VAL A 157 1.09 -3.77 11.22
CA VAL A 157 2.43 -3.19 11.30
C VAL A 157 2.46 -1.88 10.53
N GLN A 158 3.01 -0.83 11.17
CA GLN A 158 3.26 0.47 10.56
C GLN A 158 4.71 0.58 10.11
N SER A 159 4.92 0.89 8.82
CA SER A 159 6.24 1.24 8.29
C SER A 159 6.80 2.50 8.96
N ALA A 160 8.13 2.59 9.02
CA ALA A 160 8.85 3.79 9.47
C ALA A 160 9.08 4.82 8.36
N GLU A 161 8.69 4.54 7.12
CA GLU A 161 9.02 5.37 5.96
C GLU A 161 7.81 6.20 5.51
N PRO A 162 7.71 7.49 5.91
CA PRO A 162 6.65 8.36 5.42
C PRO A 162 6.72 8.52 3.89
N ASP A 163 5.56 8.50 3.23
CA ASP A 163 5.43 8.72 1.80
C ASP A 163 4.73 10.05 1.48
N GLY A 164 3.67 10.32 2.21
CA GLY A 164 2.93 11.57 2.23
C GLY A 164 2.29 11.78 3.61
N TYR A 165 1.56 12.87 3.77
CA TYR A 165 0.88 13.16 5.03
C TYR A 165 -0.10 12.04 5.40
N GLY A 166 0.20 11.32 6.48
CA GLY A 166 -0.62 10.21 6.98
C GLY A 166 -0.48 8.89 6.20
N THR A 167 0.39 8.83 5.22
CA THR A 167 0.67 7.63 4.44
C THR A 167 2.14 7.25 4.48
N TYR A 168 2.41 5.96 4.26
CA TYR A 168 3.72 5.36 4.41
C TYR A 168 4.01 4.42 3.24
N ARG A 169 5.29 4.07 3.09
CA ARG A 169 5.77 3.13 2.07
C ARG A 169 6.73 2.11 2.66
N TRP A 170 7.01 1.10 1.88
CA TRP A 170 8.11 0.18 2.08
C TRP A 170 9.12 0.42 0.98
N SER A 171 10.35 0.79 1.34
CA SER A 171 11.42 0.97 0.35
C SER A 171 11.95 -0.37 -0.15
N TYR A 172 12.74 -0.31 -1.22
CA TYR A 172 13.44 -1.49 -1.74
C TYR A 172 14.75 -1.79 -0.99
N ASP A 173 15.04 -1.07 0.10
CA ASP A 173 16.17 -1.37 0.96
C ASP A 173 16.07 -2.80 1.50
N MET A 174 17.22 -3.48 1.56
CA MET A 174 17.28 -4.87 2.03
C MET A 174 16.82 -5.08 3.47
N ARG A 175 16.68 -4.03 4.25
CA ARG A 175 16.27 -4.05 5.66
C ARG A 175 14.83 -3.58 5.90
N SER A 176 14.11 -3.13 4.86
CA SER A 176 12.75 -2.58 5.02
C SER A 176 11.74 -3.58 5.60
N TYR A 177 12.02 -4.88 5.49
CA TYR A 177 11.18 -5.94 6.07
C TYR A 177 11.37 -6.12 7.59
N LEU A 178 12.43 -5.57 8.19
CA LEU A 178 12.75 -5.82 9.61
C LEU A 178 11.59 -5.49 10.58
N PRO A 179 10.85 -4.38 10.45
CA PRO A 179 9.71 -4.12 11.32
C PRO A 179 8.63 -5.21 11.25
N VAL A 180 8.43 -5.80 10.08
CA VAL A 180 7.48 -6.91 9.89
C VAL A 180 8.01 -8.18 10.54
N ALA A 181 9.30 -8.50 10.35
CA ALA A 181 9.94 -9.63 10.99
C ALA A 181 9.89 -9.53 12.52
N GLU A 182 10.22 -8.38 13.08
CA GLU A 182 10.16 -8.11 14.52
C GLU A 182 8.72 -8.26 15.06
N ALA A 183 7.71 -7.77 14.35
CA ALA A 183 6.32 -7.94 14.73
C ALA A 183 5.90 -9.42 14.74
N MET A 184 6.27 -10.17 13.69
CA MET A 184 6.01 -11.62 13.63
C MET A 184 6.68 -12.39 14.77
N GLU A 185 7.91 -12.03 15.13
CA GLU A 185 8.63 -12.65 16.23
C GLU A 185 8.03 -12.33 17.60
N GLN A 186 7.58 -11.10 17.80
CA GLN A 186 6.91 -10.69 19.05
C GLN A 186 5.64 -11.50 19.33
N VAL A 187 4.88 -11.87 18.30
CA VAL A 187 3.60 -12.60 18.46
C VAL A 187 3.77 -14.12 18.45
N ARG A 188 4.90 -14.64 17.98
CA ARG A 188 5.13 -16.07 17.77
C ARG A 188 4.86 -16.93 18.99
N ASP A 189 5.34 -16.49 20.15
CA ASP A 189 5.28 -17.28 21.39
C ASP A 189 4.13 -16.83 22.31
N ALA A 190 3.17 -16.08 21.76
CA ALA A 190 2.04 -15.54 22.49
C ALA A 190 0.93 -16.57 22.80
N GLY A 191 1.05 -17.79 22.27
CA GLY A 191 0.11 -18.90 22.53
C GLY A 191 -1.20 -18.74 21.74
N TYR A 192 -1.13 -18.30 20.48
CA TYR A 192 -2.20 -18.46 19.51
C TYR A 192 -2.12 -19.83 18.86
N ASP A 193 -3.27 -20.44 18.58
CA ASP A 193 -3.38 -21.73 17.88
C ASP A 193 -2.97 -21.59 16.42
N ARG A 194 -3.20 -20.41 15.82
CA ARG A 194 -2.84 -20.08 14.45
C ARG A 194 -2.43 -18.61 14.30
N ILE A 195 -1.37 -18.37 13.54
CA ILE A 195 -0.92 -17.03 13.14
C ILE A 195 -0.92 -16.96 11.62
N ALA A 196 -1.76 -16.10 11.06
CA ALA A 196 -1.76 -15.77 9.63
C ALA A 196 -1.26 -14.33 9.43
N CYS A 197 -0.54 -14.10 8.31
CA CYS A 197 -0.07 -12.78 7.96
C CYS A 197 -0.65 -12.38 6.59
N GLY A 198 -1.20 -11.17 6.48
CA GLY A 198 -1.78 -10.64 5.26
C GLY A 198 -1.05 -9.40 4.77
N GLY A 199 -0.68 -9.37 3.49
CA GLY A 199 -0.07 -8.22 2.84
C GLY A 199 -0.89 -7.71 1.67
N PHE A 200 -0.85 -6.41 1.44
CA PHE A 200 -1.33 -5.78 0.22
C PHE A 200 -0.16 -5.13 -0.52
N SER A 201 -0.10 -5.32 -1.85
CA SER A 201 0.92 -4.69 -2.70
C SER A 201 2.35 -4.90 -2.17
N ALA A 202 3.11 -3.85 -1.91
CA ALA A 202 4.46 -3.90 -1.33
C ALA A 202 4.54 -4.59 0.05
N GLY A 203 3.43 -4.62 0.81
CA GLY A 203 3.35 -5.38 2.06
C GLY A 203 3.56 -6.88 1.87
N CYS A 204 3.22 -7.41 0.69
CA CYS A 204 3.47 -8.81 0.33
C CYS A 204 4.97 -9.13 0.24
N ASP A 205 5.74 -8.22 -0.37
CA ASP A 205 7.20 -8.33 -0.45
C ASP A 205 7.84 -8.33 0.93
N MET A 206 7.37 -7.45 1.82
CA MET A 206 7.87 -7.38 3.21
C MET A 206 7.62 -8.67 3.98
N LEU A 207 6.44 -9.29 3.84
CA LEU A 207 6.13 -10.57 4.46
C LEU A 207 7.02 -11.70 3.93
N LEU A 208 7.16 -11.82 2.62
CA LEU A 208 8.01 -12.84 2.00
C LEU A 208 9.48 -12.69 2.40
N ARG A 209 9.99 -11.46 2.44
CA ARG A 209 11.36 -11.18 2.92
C ARG A 209 11.50 -11.49 4.42
N ALA A 210 10.53 -11.13 5.25
CA ALA A 210 10.55 -11.47 6.67
C ALA A 210 10.65 -12.98 6.86
N VAL A 211 9.85 -13.75 6.11
CA VAL A 211 9.91 -15.21 6.13
C VAL A 211 11.26 -15.74 5.61
N ALA A 212 11.82 -15.15 4.54
CA ALA A 212 13.02 -15.67 3.90
C ALA A 212 14.32 -15.32 4.63
N PHE A 213 14.41 -14.11 5.17
CA PHE A 213 15.68 -13.55 5.65
C PHE A 213 15.73 -13.32 7.16
N SER A 214 14.75 -13.85 7.91
CA SER A 214 14.75 -13.82 9.37
C SER A 214 14.22 -15.14 9.96
N PRO A 215 14.30 -15.35 11.29
CA PRO A 215 13.65 -16.48 11.97
C PRO A 215 12.11 -16.37 12.01
N ALA A 216 11.52 -15.25 11.58
CA ALA A 216 10.08 -15.02 11.57
C ALA A 216 9.33 -16.11 10.79
N ARG A 217 8.18 -16.53 11.31
CA ARG A 217 7.31 -17.54 10.70
C ARG A 217 5.86 -17.31 11.09
N CYS A 218 4.97 -17.83 10.26
CA CYS A 218 3.52 -17.88 10.47
C CYS A 218 3.01 -19.20 9.90
N ASP A 219 1.73 -19.50 10.09
CA ASP A 219 1.10 -20.70 9.55
C ASP A 219 0.57 -20.47 8.13
N ALA A 220 0.16 -19.24 7.82
CA ALA A 220 -0.35 -18.89 6.51
C ALA A 220 0.05 -17.46 6.07
N LEU A 221 0.26 -17.28 4.76
CA LEU A 221 0.39 -16.00 4.10
C LEU A 221 -0.82 -15.75 3.20
N MET A 222 -1.42 -14.57 3.32
CA MET A 222 -2.48 -14.07 2.44
C MET A 222 -1.96 -12.85 1.68
N LEU A 223 -1.75 -12.99 0.38
CA LEU A 223 -1.10 -11.98 -0.47
C LEU A 223 -2.12 -11.40 -1.43
N GLN A 224 -2.48 -10.13 -1.25
CA GLN A 224 -3.43 -9.41 -2.11
C GLN A 224 -2.68 -8.46 -3.03
N SER A 225 -2.90 -8.58 -4.36
CA SER A 225 -2.25 -7.77 -5.40
C SER A 225 -0.74 -7.61 -5.16
N PRO A 226 0.02 -8.73 -5.13
CA PRO A 226 1.38 -8.74 -4.59
C PRO A 226 2.37 -8.04 -5.51
N TRP A 227 2.93 -6.92 -5.05
CA TRP A 227 4.08 -6.25 -5.64
C TRP A 227 5.35 -6.78 -5.01
N ILE A 228 6.12 -7.61 -5.74
CA ILE A 228 7.28 -8.35 -5.22
C ILE A 228 8.50 -8.15 -6.12
N PRO A 229 9.15 -6.99 -6.09
CA PRO A 229 10.32 -6.72 -6.95
C PRO A 229 11.51 -7.65 -6.70
N MET A 230 11.59 -8.27 -5.51
CA MET A 230 12.61 -9.26 -5.18
C MET A 230 12.41 -10.61 -5.88
N LEU A 231 11.22 -10.88 -6.45
CA LEU A 231 10.88 -12.18 -7.01
C LEU A 231 11.81 -12.60 -8.16
N GLN A 232 12.19 -11.67 -9.03
CA GLN A 232 13.06 -11.94 -10.17
C GLN A 232 14.47 -12.42 -9.73
N ALA A 233 15.03 -11.79 -8.71
CA ALA A 233 16.40 -12.09 -8.26
C ALA A 233 16.44 -13.19 -7.16
N HIS A 234 15.42 -13.32 -6.35
CA HIS A 234 15.41 -14.13 -5.14
C HIS A 234 14.20 -15.08 -5.00
N GLY A 235 13.41 -15.27 -6.06
CA GLY A 235 12.16 -16.05 -6.01
C GLY A 235 12.35 -17.47 -5.45
N GLU A 236 13.40 -18.18 -5.85
CA GLU A 236 13.71 -19.51 -5.32
C GLU A 236 14.02 -19.48 -3.81
N ALA A 237 14.78 -18.48 -3.36
CA ALA A 237 15.11 -18.33 -1.93
C ALA A 237 13.86 -18.02 -1.10
N LEU A 238 12.97 -17.12 -1.59
CA LEU A 238 11.70 -16.80 -0.96
C LEU A 238 10.83 -18.06 -0.81
N VAL A 239 10.62 -18.79 -1.90
CA VAL A 239 9.78 -19.99 -1.93
C VAL A 239 10.38 -21.15 -1.12
N ASN A 240 11.69 -21.35 -1.15
CA ASN A 240 12.35 -22.35 -0.32
C ASN A 240 12.17 -22.08 1.19
N ALA A 241 12.22 -20.81 1.61
CA ALA A 241 11.96 -20.44 3.00
C ALA A 241 10.51 -20.73 3.42
N VAL A 242 9.54 -20.38 2.55
CA VAL A 242 8.11 -20.69 2.76
C VAL A 242 7.91 -22.21 2.93
N ARG A 243 8.51 -23.01 2.03
CA ARG A 243 8.47 -24.48 2.11
C ARG A 243 9.09 -25.04 3.39
N GLN A 244 10.28 -24.59 3.76
CA GLN A 244 11.00 -25.05 4.95
C GLN A 244 10.25 -24.76 6.25
N LYS A 245 9.45 -23.68 6.26
CA LYS A 245 8.64 -23.26 7.39
C LYS A 245 7.21 -23.82 7.37
N ASN A 246 6.86 -24.65 6.37
CA ASN A 246 5.54 -25.26 6.16
C ASN A 246 4.39 -24.24 6.15
N ILE A 247 4.57 -23.12 5.44
CA ILE A 247 3.61 -22.02 5.38
C ILE A 247 2.64 -22.25 4.21
N GLU A 248 1.33 -22.20 4.47
CA GLU A 248 0.29 -22.15 3.44
C GLU A 248 0.25 -20.75 2.79
N VAL A 249 0.06 -20.68 1.46
CA VAL A 249 0.03 -19.40 0.74
C VAL A 249 -1.26 -19.23 -0.05
N LYS A 250 -1.98 -18.14 0.18
CA LYS A 250 -3.11 -17.71 -0.63
C LYS A 250 -2.79 -16.41 -1.33
N ILE A 251 -2.88 -16.41 -2.66
CA ILE A 251 -2.61 -15.27 -3.51
C ILE A 251 -3.93 -14.83 -4.14
N ARG A 252 -4.23 -13.54 -4.10
CA ARG A 252 -5.34 -12.93 -4.81
C ARG A 252 -4.84 -11.75 -5.60
N CYS A 253 -5.29 -11.59 -6.85
CA CYS A 253 -4.89 -10.46 -7.68
C CYS A 253 -6.02 -10.11 -8.66
N GLY A 254 -6.17 -8.83 -8.97
CA GLY A 254 -7.11 -8.39 -9.98
C GLY A 254 -6.69 -8.81 -11.38
N SER A 255 -7.65 -9.18 -12.25
CA SER A 255 -7.36 -9.52 -13.65
C SER A 255 -6.88 -8.34 -14.48
N GLU A 256 -7.14 -7.11 -14.02
CA GLU A 256 -6.73 -5.86 -14.65
C GLU A 256 -5.57 -5.16 -13.90
N ASP A 257 -4.98 -5.83 -12.90
CA ASP A 257 -3.77 -5.36 -12.20
C ASP A 257 -2.52 -5.72 -13.02
N GLY A 258 -2.23 -4.91 -14.05
CA GLY A 258 -1.17 -5.19 -15.02
C GLY A 258 0.22 -5.30 -14.43
N ASP A 259 0.48 -4.66 -13.30
CA ASP A 259 1.78 -4.67 -12.64
C ASP A 259 1.95 -5.88 -11.70
N CYS A 260 0.91 -6.23 -10.94
CA CYS A 260 1.00 -7.27 -9.91
C CYS A 260 0.59 -8.66 -10.42
N LEU A 261 -0.30 -8.75 -11.41
CA LEU A 261 -0.76 -10.05 -11.91
C LEU A 261 0.37 -10.94 -12.42
N PRO A 262 1.33 -10.45 -13.24
CA PRO A 262 2.48 -11.27 -13.65
C PRO A 262 3.33 -11.77 -12.47
N MET A 263 3.47 -10.96 -11.41
CA MET A 263 4.21 -11.35 -10.21
C MET A 263 3.45 -12.40 -9.39
N ALA A 264 2.12 -12.26 -9.30
CA ALA A 264 1.25 -13.23 -8.63
C ALA A 264 1.32 -14.60 -9.29
N GLU A 265 1.22 -14.65 -10.63
CA GLU A 265 1.32 -15.88 -11.42
C GLU A 265 2.72 -16.51 -11.31
N GLN A 266 3.77 -15.70 -11.45
CA GLN A 266 5.15 -16.18 -11.30
C GLN A 266 5.41 -16.76 -9.90
N LEU A 267 4.95 -16.09 -8.84
CA LEU A 267 5.09 -16.59 -7.46
C LEU A 267 4.35 -17.91 -7.30
N TYR A 268 3.10 -17.99 -7.81
CA TYR A 268 2.30 -19.22 -7.73
C TYR A 268 2.99 -20.38 -8.44
N ASP A 269 3.52 -20.18 -9.64
CA ASP A 269 4.27 -21.19 -10.37
C ASP A 269 5.51 -21.70 -9.60
N LEU A 270 6.25 -20.80 -8.96
CA LEU A 270 7.40 -21.16 -8.14
C LEU A 270 6.97 -21.99 -6.91
N LEU A 271 5.86 -21.59 -6.24
CA LEU A 271 5.32 -22.33 -5.10
C LEU A 271 4.86 -23.74 -5.51
N GLN A 272 4.17 -23.87 -6.66
CA GLN A 272 3.75 -25.19 -7.18
C GLN A 272 4.95 -26.08 -7.50
N ARG A 273 5.98 -25.57 -8.17
CA ARG A 273 7.23 -26.33 -8.45
C ARG A 273 7.92 -26.79 -7.18
N ALA A 274 7.84 -26.00 -6.11
CA ALA A 274 8.42 -26.33 -4.81
C ALA A 274 7.51 -27.22 -3.95
N SER A 275 6.32 -27.62 -4.45
CA SER A 275 5.30 -28.40 -3.71
C SER A 275 4.85 -27.70 -2.41
N VAL A 276 4.76 -26.39 -2.42
CA VAL A 276 4.17 -25.59 -1.32
C VAL A 276 2.65 -25.58 -1.50
N PRO A 277 1.85 -25.82 -0.45
CA PRO A 277 0.40 -25.62 -0.50
C PRO A 277 0.08 -24.17 -0.84
N ALA A 278 -0.43 -23.92 -2.05
CA ALA A 278 -0.73 -22.58 -2.53
C ALA A 278 -2.00 -22.56 -3.37
N GLU A 279 -2.74 -21.45 -3.24
CA GLU A 279 -3.94 -21.11 -4.02
C GLU A 279 -3.72 -19.76 -4.71
N LEU A 280 -4.13 -19.65 -5.99
CA LEU A 280 -4.18 -18.39 -6.73
C LEU A 280 -5.61 -18.12 -7.16
N VAL A 281 -6.15 -16.96 -6.77
CA VAL A 281 -7.48 -16.49 -7.17
C VAL A 281 -7.33 -15.21 -7.98
N ILE A 282 -7.68 -15.26 -9.26
CA ILE A 282 -7.75 -14.08 -10.13
C ILE A 282 -9.15 -13.48 -10.01
N GLN A 283 -9.22 -12.22 -9.60
CA GLN A 283 -10.46 -11.48 -9.37
C GLN A 283 -10.87 -10.73 -10.65
N PRO A 284 -11.94 -11.15 -11.35
CA PRO A 284 -12.32 -10.56 -12.64
C PRO A 284 -12.64 -9.06 -12.51
N GLY A 285 -12.11 -8.25 -13.43
CA GLY A 285 -12.38 -6.81 -13.52
C GLY A 285 -11.73 -5.95 -12.44
N ASN A 286 -11.05 -6.54 -11.45
CA ASN A 286 -10.36 -5.78 -10.43
C ASN A 286 -8.98 -5.32 -10.92
N ARG A 287 -8.64 -4.10 -10.57
CA ARG A 287 -7.31 -3.47 -10.76
C ARG A 287 -6.48 -3.59 -9.46
N HIS A 288 -5.51 -2.70 -9.28
CA HIS A 288 -4.66 -2.63 -8.10
C HIS A 288 -5.40 -2.10 -6.87
N GLN A 289 -6.33 -2.89 -6.35
CA GLN A 289 -7.18 -2.50 -5.23
C GLN A 289 -7.40 -3.65 -4.25
N PHE A 290 -7.71 -3.31 -3.01
CA PHE A 290 -8.22 -4.29 -2.07
C PHE A 290 -9.70 -4.54 -2.39
N PRO A 291 -10.13 -5.79 -2.59
CA PRO A 291 -11.49 -6.09 -3.03
C PRO A 291 -12.53 -5.70 -1.98
N GLN A 292 -13.77 -5.48 -2.43
CA GLN A 292 -14.87 -5.25 -1.51
C GLN A 292 -15.21 -6.53 -0.75
N ALA A 293 -15.72 -6.41 0.48
CA ALA A 293 -16.03 -7.56 1.35
C ALA A 293 -16.98 -8.59 0.70
N GLU A 294 -17.82 -8.15 -0.22
CA GLU A 294 -18.77 -9.01 -0.97
C GLU A 294 -18.06 -9.88 -2.03
N GLU A 295 -16.93 -9.43 -2.55
CA GLU A 295 -16.11 -10.12 -3.55
C GLU A 295 -15.15 -11.16 -2.93
N LEU A 296 -15.11 -11.22 -1.61
CA LEU A 296 -14.17 -12.03 -0.84
C LEU A 296 -14.84 -13.27 -0.21
N ARG A 297 -16.16 -13.39 -0.38
CA ARG A 297 -16.97 -14.54 0.05
C ARG A 297 -17.13 -15.55 -1.10
#